data_8a677c916b2523ba3aa730cab78acb56
#
_entry.id   8a677c916b2523ba3aa730cab78acb56
#
_cell.length_a   1.000
_cell.length_b   1.000
_cell.length_c   1.000
_cell.angle_alpha   90.00
_cell.angle_beta   90.00
_cell.angle_gamma   90.00
#
_symmetry.space_group_name_H-M   'P 1'
#
loop_
_entity.id
_entity.type
_entity.pdbx_description
1 polymer ?
#
loop_
_entity_poly.entity_id
_entity_poly.type
_entity_poly.pdbx_seq_one_letter_code
_entity_poly.pdbx_strand_id
1 'polypeptide(L)'
;MELKNEKVERPGYLYWIFKANLRFFHDKIHYKKTYKVNSEAIPKNGTPLLIVSNHQNCLNDPLGLVFSFNDRKPYVITRADVFAVSPLTDKFLRSIGLLPAFRLNYDGEGALEKNAVTFQVSEKALIEGKTVIMYPEAGHQDKHWLGTFSLGYTKMAFEAAEMAKFEKDVQILPACNHYSHYFGLRNRMLVKFGTPISLQPYYELYKTKPRTAQREVNKLVREQISSMML
;
A
#
# COMPACT_ATOMS: atom_id res chain seq x y z
N MET A 1 17.22 -9.66 -11.99
CA MET A 1 17.13 -9.11 -10.61
C MET A 1 16.41 -10.18 -9.77
N GLU A 2 17.15 -10.92 -8.95
CA GLU A 2 16.59 -12.06 -8.22
C GLU A 2 16.06 -11.58 -6.87
N LEU A 3 14.74 -11.65 -6.67
CA LEU A 3 14.08 -11.45 -5.37
C LEU A 3 14.16 -12.73 -4.50
N LYS A 4 15.14 -13.60 -4.75
CA LYS A 4 15.34 -14.82 -3.96
C LYS A 4 15.70 -14.43 -2.53
N ASN A 5 14.83 -14.73 -1.57
CA ASN A 5 15.01 -14.60 -0.12
C ASN A 5 14.91 -13.19 0.48
N GLU A 6 13.98 -12.33 0.05
CA GLU A 6 13.63 -11.17 0.87
C GLU A 6 13.00 -11.66 2.19
N LYS A 7 13.81 -11.61 3.25
CA LYS A 7 13.30 -11.80 4.61
C LYS A 7 12.48 -10.57 5.00
N VAL A 8 11.31 -10.82 5.55
CA VAL A 8 10.49 -9.78 6.16
C VAL A 8 11.16 -9.37 7.48
N GLU A 9 12.06 -8.40 7.41
CA GLU A 9 12.90 -8.01 8.55
C GLU A 9 12.20 -7.01 9.46
N ARG A 10 12.51 -7.10 10.76
CA ARG A 10 12.14 -6.06 11.70
C ARG A 10 12.93 -4.78 11.39
N PRO A 11 12.30 -3.59 11.43
CA PRO A 11 13.00 -2.35 11.16
C PRO A 11 14.06 -2.09 12.24
N GLY A 12 15.32 -1.90 11.79
CA GLY A 12 16.39 -1.44 12.67
C GLY A 12 16.17 0.01 13.13
N TYR A 13 16.91 0.46 14.14
CA TYR A 13 16.79 1.82 14.68
C TYR A 13 17.06 2.92 13.64
N LEU A 14 17.95 2.67 12.68
CA LEU A 14 18.25 3.59 11.57
C LEU A 14 17.03 3.92 10.72
N TYR A 15 16.13 2.93 10.48
CA TYR A 15 14.87 3.17 9.80
C TYR A 15 14.02 4.21 10.54
N TRP A 16 13.94 4.13 11.86
CA TRP A 16 13.15 5.04 12.67
C TRP A 16 13.71 6.45 12.68
N ILE A 17 15.03 6.60 12.74
CA ILE A 17 15.71 7.90 12.63
C ILE A 17 15.44 8.49 11.24
N PHE A 18 15.65 7.72 10.19
CA PHE A 18 15.38 8.15 8.81
C PHE A 18 13.92 8.57 8.64
N LYS A 19 12.97 7.73 9.08
CA LYS A 19 11.54 8.02 9.03
C LYS A 19 11.16 9.29 9.79
N ALA A 20 11.71 9.49 10.99
CA ALA A 20 11.44 10.68 11.80
C ALA A 20 11.92 11.97 11.11
N ASN A 21 13.14 11.96 10.56
CA ASN A 21 13.68 13.08 9.81
C ASN A 21 12.84 13.37 8.56
N LEU A 22 12.56 12.34 7.74
CA LEU A 22 11.78 12.49 6.53
C LEU A 22 10.36 13.01 6.84
N ARG A 23 9.74 12.50 7.91
CA ARG A 23 8.45 13.00 8.39
C ARG A 23 8.51 14.47 8.82
N PHE A 24 9.58 14.88 9.51
CA PHE A 24 9.76 16.29 9.89
C PHE A 24 9.79 17.18 8.64
N PHE A 25 10.60 16.84 7.64
CA PHE A 25 10.67 17.60 6.38
C PHE A 25 9.32 17.62 5.64
N HIS A 26 8.66 16.47 5.55
CA HIS A 26 7.36 16.36 4.90
C HIS A 26 6.26 17.16 5.62
N ASP A 27 6.07 16.94 6.92
CA ASP A 27 4.93 17.48 7.68
C ASP A 27 5.15 18.94 8.17
N LYS A 28 6.39 19.44 8.18
CA LYS A 28 6.72 20.78 8.73
C LYS A 28 7.27 21.75 7.69
N ILE A 29 7.99 21.24 6.69
CA ILE A 29 8.63 22.07 5.66
C ILE A 29 7.84 22.01 4.36
N HIS A 30 7.64 20.80 3.80
CA HIS A 30 6.94 20.63 2.53
C HIS A 30 5.45 21.00 2.66
N TYR A 31 4.75 20.42 3.64
CA TYR A 31 3.37 20.80 3.94
C TYR A 31 3.28 21.83 5.06
N LYS A 32 2.34 22.78 4.93
CA LYS A 32 1.98 23.71 6.00
C LYS A 32 1.30 22.97 7.15
N LYS A 33 0.47 21.97 6.79
CA LYS A 33 -0.24 21.12 7.76
C LYS A 33 -0.69 19.82 7.11
N THR A 34 -0.47 18.73 7.81
CA THR A 34 -1.00 17.41 7.49
C THR A 34 -2.08 17.03 8.50
N TYR A 35 -3.27 16.71 8.01
CA TYR A 35 -4.40 16.27 8.82
C TYR A 35 -4.56 14.77 8.67
N LYS A 36 -5.02 14.11 9.74
CA LYS A 36 -5.37 12.69 9.75
C LYS A 36 -6.74 12.54 10.36
N VAL A 37 -7.62 11.83 9.67
CA VAL A 37 -9.01 11.61 10.09
C VAL A 37 -9.24 10.12 10.19
N ASN A 38 -9.91 9.71 11.26
CA ASN A 38 -10.26 8.33 11.57
C ASN A 38 -9.03 7.41 11.70
N SER A 39 -7.91 7.92 12.20
CA SER A 39 -6.67 7.13 12.38
C SER A 39 -6.79 6.08 13.49
N GLU A 40 -7.79 6.20 14.37
CA GLU A 40 -8.18 5.22 15.38
C GLU A 40 -8.78 3.93 14.77
N ALA A 41 -9.26 3.99 13.53
CA ALA A 41 -9.75 2.81 12.81
C ALA A 41 -8.61 1.90 12.31
N ILE A 42 -7.35 2.36 12.37
CA ILE A 42 -6.20 1.57 11.93
C ILE A 42 -6.04 0.35 12.84
N PRO A 43 -6.07 -0.89 12.31
CA PRO A 43 -5.87 -2.09 13.10
C PRO A 43 -4.53 -2.11 13.83
N LYS A 44 -4.48 -2.79 14.98
CA LYS A 44 -3.25 -2.92 15.79
C LYS A 44 -2.11 -3.53 14.97
N ASN A 45 -0.87 -3.17 15.35
CA ASN A 45 0.32 -3.79 14.76
C ASN A 45 0.31 -5.30 15.04
N GLY A 46 0.65 -6.09 14.03
CA GLY A 46 0.53 -7.54 14.07
C GLY A 46 -0.71 -8.09 13.35
N THR A 47 -1.68 -7.24 13.00
CA THR A 47 -2.79 -7.62 12.12
C THR A 47 -2.31 -7.68 10.67
N PRO A 48 -2.62 -8.76 9.91
CA PRO A 48 -2.42 -8.80 8.47
C PRO A 48 -3.19 -7.67 7.79
N LEU A 49 -2.53 -6.58 7.38
CA LEU A 49 -3.18 -5.36 6.94
C LEU A 49 -2.72 -4.93 5.56
N LEU A 50 -3.66 -4.89 4.61
CA LEU A 50 -3.47 -4.26 3.31
C LEU A 50 -4.15 -2.90 3.28
N ILE A 51 -3.39 -1.82 3.10
CA ILE A 51 -3.94 -0.48 2.91
C ILE A 51 -4.08 -0.23 1.42
N VAL A 52 -5.26 0.20 1.03
CA VAL A 52 -5.60 0.53 -0.36
C VAL A 52 -6.05 1.97 -0.43
N SER A 53 -5.40 2.77 -1.28
CA SER A 53 -5.66 4.21 -1.37
C SER A 53 -5.78 4.67 -2.83
N ASN A 54 -6.43 5.83 -3.01
CA ASN A 54 -6.33 6.60 -4.25
C ASN A 54 -4.89 7.07 -4.49
N HIS A 55 -4.52 7.32 -5.75
CA HIS A 55 -3.16 7.72 -6.13
C HIS A 55 -3.18 9.01 -6.95
N GLN A 56 -2.95 10.14 -6.28
CA GLN A 56 -3.07 11.48 -6.87
C GLN A 56 -1.75 12.25 -6.91
N ASN A 57 -0.80 11.99 -6.00
CA ASN A 57 0.41 12.80 -5.86
C ASN A 57 1.65 11.94 -5.60
N CYS A 58 2.00 11.12 -6.59
CA CYS A 58 3.27 10.40 -6.69
C CYS A 58 3.82 9.90 -5.33
N LEU A 59 4.97 10.44 -4.89
CA LEU A 59 5.63 10.05 -3.64
C LEU A 59 4.91 10.56 -2.37
N ASN A 60 4.15 11.65 -2.47
CA ASN A 60 3.50 12.22 -1.29
C ASN A 60 2.38 11.32 -0.74
N ASP A 61 1.68 10.57 -1.61
CA ASP A 61 0.64 9.63 -1.18
C ASP A 61 1.18 8.55 -0.24
N PRO A 62 2.21 7.77 -0.60
CA PRO A 62 2.78 6.78 0.32
C PRO A 62 3.41 7.41 1.56
N LEU A 63 4.04 8.56 1.47
CA LEU A 63 4.61 9.23 2.64
C LEU A 63 3.53 9.63 3.65
N GLY A 64 2.40 10.18 3.19
CA GLY A 64 1.27 10.51 4.06
C GLY A 64 0.74 9.29 4.83
N LEU A 65 0.62 8.15 4.17
CA LEU A 65 0.20 6.89 4.80
C LEU A 65 1.29 6.35 5.74
N VAL A 66 2.55 6.25 5.31
CA VAL A 66 3.68 5.74 6.13
C VAL A 66 3.87 6.56 7.39
N PHE A 67 3.71 7.89 7.32
CA PHE A 67 3.83 8.78 8.49
C PHE A 67 2.59 8.76 9.41
N SER A 68 1.55 8.03 9.02
CA SER A 68 0.42 7.79 9.92
C SER A 68 0.69 6.70 10.95
N PHE A 69 1.76 5.92 10.79
CA PHE A 69 2.16 4.88 11.73
C PHE A 69 3.39 5.29 12.54
N ASN A 70 3.38 4.99 13.84
CA ASN A 70 4.54 5.19 14.72
C ASN A 70 5.15 3.86 15.18
N ASP A 71 4.45 2.76 14.98
CA ASP A 71 4.70 1.44 15.57
C ASP A 71 5.13 0.37 14.56
N ARG A 72 5.13 0.69 13.26
CA ARG A 72 5.38 -0.29 12.18
C ARG A 72 6.11 0.30 10.98
N LYS A 73 6.75 -0.58 10.22
CA LYS A 73 7.32 -0.32 8.90
C LYS A 73 6.40 -0.94 7.85
N PRO A 74 5.56 -0.15 7.16
CA PRO A 74 4.78 -0.68 6.05
C PRO A 74 5.67 -1.05 4.86
N TYR A 75 5.25 -2.06 4.09
CA TYR A 75 5.75 -2.32 2.75
C TYR A 75 4.93 -1.54 1.75
N VAL A 76 5.58 -0.87 0.81
CA VAL A 76 4.90 -0.05 -0.21
C VAL A 76 5.23 -0.57 -1.59
N ILE A 77 4.21 -0.98 -2.33
CA ILE A 77 4.37 -1.39 -3.73
C ILE A 77 4.48 -0.13 -4.58
N THR A 78 5.62 0.03 -5.27
CA THR A 78 5.93 1.21 -6.09
C THR A 78 6.56 0.81 -7.43
N ARG A 79 6.67 1.75 -8.36
CA ARG A 79 7.18 1.52 -9.72
C ARG A 79 8.59 0.90 -9.71
N ALA A 80 8.80 -0.11 -10.54
CA ALA A 80 10.09 -0.83 -10.61
C ALA A 80 11.25 0.01 -11.17
N ASP A 81 10.96 1.00 -12.03
CA ASP A 81 11.98 1.84 -12.64
C ASP A 81 12.79 2.68 -11.64
N VAL A 82 12.20 3.04 -10.48
CA VAL A 82 12.94 3.76 -9.42
C VAL A 82 14.06 2.91 -8.78
N PHE A 83 13.96 1.58 -8.87
CA PHE A 83 14.99 0.65 -8.38
C PHE A 83 16.16 0.48 -9.36
N ALA A 84 15.93 0.78 -10.63
CA ALA A 84 16.91 0.60 -11.69
C ALA A 84 18.00 1.70 -11.74
N VAL A 85 17.92 2.73 -10.90
CA VAL A 85 18.86 3.86 -10.88
C VAL A 85 20.27 3.40 -10.53
N SER A 86 20.45 2.60 -9.49
CA SER A 86 21.72 1.98 -9.11
C SER A 86 21.51 0.81 -8.15
N PRO A 87 22.47 -0.14 -8.03
CA PRO A 87 22.39 -1.22 -7.04
C PRO A 87 22.28 -0.71 -5.59
N LEU A 88 22.90 0.43 -5.29
CA LEU A 88 22.81 1.04 -3.97
C LEU A 88 21.41 1.60 -3.71
N THR A 89 20.81 2.23 -4.71
CA THR A 89 19.42 2.71 -4.66
C THR A 89 18.45 1.55 -4.45
N ASP A 90 18.59 0.46 -5.22
CA ASP A 90 17.75 -0.73 -5.06
C ASP A 90 17.82 -1.28 -3.62
N LYS A 91 19.05 -1.49 -3.11
CA LYS A 91 19.25 -1.97 -1.74
C LYS A 91 18.67 -1.03 -0.69
N PHE A 92 18.84 0.27 -0.87
CA PHE A 92 18.29 1.28 0.05
C PHE A 92 16.77 1.26 0.04
N LEU A 93 16.13 1.31 -1.14
CA LEU A 93 14.66 1.32 -1.25
C LEU A 93 14.03 0.08 -0.63
N ARG A 94 14.61 -1.10 -0.84
CA ARG A 94 14.16 -2.33 -0.19
C ARG A 94 14.34 -2.29 1.32
N SER A 95 15.46 -1.76 1.81
CA SER A 95 15.73 -1.65 3.25
C SER A 95 14.68 -0.80 3.97
N ILE A 96 14.08 0.16 3.31
CA ILE A 96 13.01 1.00 3.86
C ILE A 96 11.60 0.45 3.58
N GLY A 97 11.48 -0.72 2.95
CA GLY A 97 10.21 -1.43 2.73
C GLY A 97 9.51 -1.15 1.40
N LEU A 98 10.22 -0.61 0.41
CA LEU A 98 9.65 -0.47 -0.93
C LEU A 98 9.79 -1.77 -1.72
N LEU A 99 8.74 -2.16 -2.44
CA LEU A 99 8.68 -3.34 -3.30
C LEU A 99 8.39 -2.92 -4.75
N PRO A 100 9.11 -3.49 -5.75
CA PRO A 100 8.96 -3.08 -7.14
C PRO A 100 7.70 -3.65 -7.79
N ALA A 101 6.92 -2.81 -8.47
CA ALA A 101 5.84 -3.22 -9.37
C ALA A 101 6.22 -2.93 -10.83
N PHE A 102 6.10 -3.94 -11.67
CA PHE A 102 6.40 -3.88 -13.09
C PHE A 102 5.12 -3.67 -13.90
N ARG A 103 5.14 -2.70 -14.83
CA ARG A 103 3.99 -2.36 -15.67
C ARG A 103 4.11 -3.09 -17.00
N LEU A 104 3.07 -3.85 -17.36
CA LEU A 104 3.04 -4.66 -18.59
C LEU A 104 3.37 -3.84 -19.86
N ASN A 105 2.84 -2.63 -19.93
CA ASN A 105 2.99 -1.77 -21.10
C ASN A 105 4.35 -1.04 -21.20
N TYR A 106 5.17 -1.07 -20.13
CA TYR A 106 6.43 -0.30 -20.04
C TYR A 106 7.64 -1.15 -19.72
N ASP A 107 7.47 -2.22 -18.94
CA ASP A 107 8.59 -3.02 -18.42
C ASP A 107 8.80 -4.32 -19.23
N GLY A 108 8.02 -4.50 -20.32
CA GLY A 108 8.22 -5.54 -21.34
C GLY A 108 7.89 -6.96 -20.89
N GLU A 109 8.40 -7.94 -21.64
CA GLU A 109 8.25 -9.36 -21.35
C GLU A 109 8.84 -9.73 -19.98
N GLY A 110 8.17 -10.62 -19.24
CA GLY A 110 8.57 -11.01 -17.90
C GLY A 110 8.07 -10.08 -16.76
N ALA A 111 7.35 -8.99 -17.06
CA ALA A 111 6.75 -8.13 -16.02
C ALA A 111 5.77 -8.91 -15.12
N LEU A 112 4.99 -9.84 -15.66
CA LEU A 112 4.07 -10.69 -14.90
C LEU A 112 4.82 -11.61 -13.92
N GLU A 113 5.87 -12.25 -14.36
CA GLU A 113 6.69 -13.16 -13.53
C GLU A 113 7.38 -12.40 -12.40
N LYS A 114 7.91 -11.21 -12.70
CA LYS A 114 8.52 -10.33 -11.71
C LYS A 114 7.50 -9.82 -10.70
N ASN A 115 6.29 -9.48 -11.14
CA ASN A 115 5.19 -9.09 -10.23
C ASN A 115 4.74 -10.26 -9.35
N ALA A 116 4.76 -11.49 -9.83
CA ALA A 116 4.44 -12.66 -9.03
C ALA A 116 5.37 -12.78 -7.81
N VAL A 117 6.67 -12.50 -7.99
CA VAL A 117 7.63 -12.48 -6.87
C VAL A 117 7.31 -11.37 -5.87
N THR A 118 7.01 -10.16 -6.36
CA THR A 118 6.61 -9.04 -5.49
C THR A 118 5.33 -9.36 -4.69
N PHE A 119 4.36 -10.00 -5.32
CA PHE A 119 3.13 -10.42 -4.65
C PHE A 119 3.42 -11.49 -3.60
N GLN A 120 4.22 -12.51 -3.88
CA GLN A 120 4.62 -13.51 -2.90
C GLN A 120 5.31 -12.90 -1.66
N VAL A 121 6.19 -11.90 -1.85
CA VAL A 121 6.81 -11.18 -0.72
C VAL A 121 5.76 -10.41 0.07
N SER A 122 4.82 -9.76 -0.61
CA SER A 122 3.74 -9.01 0.02
C SER A 122 2.77 -9.92 0.80
N GLU A 123 2.42 -11.07 0.24
CA GLU A 123 1.60 -12.11 0.88
C GLU A 123 2.27 -12.64 2.14
N LYS A 124 3.56 -12.99 2.07
CA LYS A 124 4.35 -13.39 3.25
C LYS A 124 4.36 -12.29 4.31
N ALA A 125 4.55 -11.02 3.91
CA ALA A 125 4.50 -9.90 4.84
C ALA A 125 3.12 -9.80 5.52
N LEU A 126 2.03 -9.96 4.78
CA LEU A 126 0.68 -9.96 5.34
C LEU A 126 0.48 -11.08 6.35
N ILE A 127 0.80 -12.33 6.02
CA ILE A 127 0.61 -13.45 6.97
C ILE A 127 1.50 -13.36 8.21
N GLU A 128 2.60 -12.62 8.14
CA GLU A 128 3.45 -12.27 9.30
C GLU A 128 2.91 -11.06 10.10
N GLY A 129 1.70 -10.60 9.80
CA GLY A 129 1.08 -9.47 10.49
C GLY A 129 1.71 -8.11 10.16
N LYS A 130 2.34 -7.99 8.99
CA LYS A 130 2.86 -6.70 8.52
C LYS A 130 1.79 -5.93 7.76
N THR A 131 2.09 -4.66 7.52
CA THR A 131 1.23 -3.77 6.73
C THR A 131 1.81 -3.61 5.32
N VAL A 132 0.97 -3.81 4.32
CA VAL A 132 1.29 -3.56 2.91
C VAL A 132 0.44 -2.40 2.40
N ILE A 133 1.00 -1.50 1.59
CA ILE A 133 0.29 -0.37 0.97
C ILE A 133 0.32 -0.56 -0.54
N MET A 134 -0.84 -0.45 -1.18
CA MET A 134 -0.99 -0.58 -2.63
C MET A 134 -1.97 0.43 -3.19
N TYR A 135 -1.70 0.87 -4.42
CA TYR A 135 -2.53 1.80 -5.18
C TYR A 135 -3.15 1.08 -6.37
N PRO A 136 -4.47 0.76 -6.33
CA PRO A 136 -5.11 -0.09 -7.33
C PRO A 136 -5.31 0.60 -8.68
N GLU A 137 -5.17 1.92 -8.75
CA GLU A 137 -5.30 2.71 -9.99
C GLU A 137 -4.12 2.49 -10.96
N ALA A 138 -3.04 1.84 -10.52
CA ALA A 138 -1.83 1.53 -11.28
C ALA A 138 -1.12 2.74 -11.94
N GLY A 139 -1.45 3.95 -11.51
CA GLY A 139 -0.85 5.22 -11.94
C GLY A 139 -1.42 6.37 -11.12
N HIS A 140 -0.65 7.44 -10.94
CA HIS A 140 -1.15 8.64 -10.30
C HIS A 140 -1.78 9.58 -11.34
N GLN A 141 -2.81 10.28 -10.92
CA GLN A 141 -3.45 11.32 -11.71
C GLN A 141 -3.65 12.52 -10.79
N ASP A 142 -3.13 13.69 -11.18
CA ASP A 142 -3.32 14.95 -10.46
C ASP A 142 -4.77 15.44 -10.58
N LYS A 143 -5.72 14.60 -10.15
CA LYS A 143 -7.16 14.79 -10.35
C LYS A 143 -7.93 14.36 -9.10
N HIS A 144 -9.07 15.03 -8.88
CA HIS A 144 -9.94 14.78 -7.73
C HIS A 144 -10.94 13.62 -7.91
N TRP A 145 -10.79 12.79 -8.93
CA TRP A 145 -11.64 11.62 -9.15
C TRP A 145 -10.86 10.31 -9.14
N LEU A 146 -11.55 9.23 -8.85
CA LEU A 146 -10.98 7.88 -8.82
C LEU A 146 -10.84 7.31 -10.22
N GLY A 147 -9.69 6.74 -10.50
CA GLY A 147 -9.46 5.87 -11.65
C GLY A 147 -10.15 4.50 -11.53
N THR A 148 -9.88 3.64 -12.48
CA THR A 148 -10.32 2.24 -12.44
C THR A 148 -9.43 1.44 -11.48
N PHE A 149 -10.04 0.64 -10.60
CA PHE A 149 -9.32 -0.22 -9.68
C PHE A 149 -9.04 -1.59 -10.32
N SER A 150 -7.77 -1.97 -10.38
CA SER A 150 -7.37 -3.32 -10.74
C SER A 150 -7.69 -4.30 -9.60
N LEU A 151 -7.98 -5.56 -9.93
CA LEU A 151 -8.24 -6.60 -8.92
C LEU A 151 -6.97 -7.21 -8.30
N GLY A 152 -5.78 -6.74 -8.67
CA GLY A 152 -4.52 -7.31 -8.22
C GLY A 152 -4.35 -7.30 -6.70
N TYR A 153 -4.80 -6.24 -6.04
CA TYR A 153 -4.70 -6.13 -4.58
C TYR A 153 -5.66 -7.08 -3.84
N THR A 154 -6.87 -7.30 -4.37
CA THR A 154 -7.81 -8.27 -3.78
C THR A 154 -7.31 -9.70 -3.99
N LYS A 155 -6.76 -10.00 -5.18
CA LYS A 155 -6.11 -11.27 -5.45
C LYS A 155 -5.01 -11.55 -4.42
N MET A 156 -4.05 -10.64 -4.26
CA MET A 156 -2.94 -10.76 -3.30
C MET A 156 -3.45 -10.97 -1.86
N ALA A 157 -4.49 -10.22 -1.44
CA ALA A 157 -5.03 -10.35 -0.08
C ALA A 157 -5.68 -11.72 0.17
N PHE A 158 -6.41 -12.27 -0.80
CA PHE A 158 -6.99 -13.60 -0.70
C PHE A 158 -5.93 -14.70 -0.81
N GLU A 159 -4.92 -14.56 -1.67
CA GLU A 159 -3.81 -15.51 -1.77
C GLU A 159 -3.00 -15.55 -0.47
N ALA A 160 -2.81 -14.41 0.20
CA ALA A 160 -2.23 -14.37 1.55
C ALA A 160 -3.10 -15.14 2.57
N ALA A 161 -4.42 -14.99 2.53
CA ALA A 161 -5.32 -15.74 3.41
C ALA A 161 -5.26 -17.26 3.12
N GLU A 162 -5.19 -17.65 1.84
CA GLU A 162 -5.06 -19.03 1.43
C GLU A 162 -3.72 -19.64 1.89
N MET A 163 -2.60 -18.91 1.77
CA MET A 163 -1.29 -19.31 2.32
C MET A 163 -1.34 -19.54 3.83
N ALA A 164 -2.17 -18.78 4.56
CA ALA A 164 -2.44 -18.95 5.97
C ALA A 164 -3.56 -19.98 6.25
N LYS A 165 -3.96 -20.80 5.26
CA LYS A 165 -5.05 -21.77 5.33
C LYS A 165 -6.37 -21.17 5.84
N PHE A 166 -6.60 -19.89 5.56
CA PHE A 166 -7.74 -19.10 6.04
C PHE A 166 -7.87 -19.00 7.58
N GLU A 167 -6.81 -19.30 8.31
CA GLU A 167 -6.79 -19.21 9.78
C GLU A 167 -6.57 -17.77 10.28
N LYS A 168 -6.05 -16.88 9.43
CA LYS A 168 -5.80 -15.48 9.75
C LYS A 168 -6.78 -14.58 9.03
N ASP A 169 -7.30 -13.57 9.74
CA ASP A 169 -8.11 -12.52 9.12
C ASP A 169 -7.18 -11.51 8.42
N VAL A 170 -7.16 -11.53 7.10
CA VAL A 170 -6.53 -10.49 6.30
C VAL A 170 -7.53 -9.34 6.17
N GLN A 171 -7.10 -8.14 6.61
CA GLN A 171 -7.96 -6.97 6.58
C GLN A 171 -7.50 -5.98 5.49
N ILE A 172 -8.46 -5.39 4.81
CA ILE A 172 -8.21 -4.29 3.87
C ILE A 172 -8.69 -3.00 4.51
N LEU A 173 -7.79 -2.02 4.64
CA LEU A 173 -8.11 -0.68 5.12
C LEU A 173 -8.15 0.30 3.94
N PRO A 174 -9.34 0.76 3.53
CA PRO A 174 -9.45 1.85 2.56
C PRO A 174 -8.87 3.13 3.15
N ALA A 175 -8.11 3.87 2.36
CA ALA A 175 -7.57 5.17 2.72
C ALA A 175 -7.74 6.17 1.57
N CYS A 176 -7.75 7.45 1.88
CA CYS A 176 -7.89 8.49 0.88
C CYS A 176 -6.97 9.66 1.20
N ASN A 177 -6.15 10.05 0.21
CA ASN A 177 -5.29 11.22 0.28
C ASN A 177 -5.94 12.38 -0.45
N HIS A 178 -5.83 13.59 0.14
CA HIS A 178 -6.30 14.84 -0.45
C HIS A 178 -5.26 15.93 -0.30
N TYR A 179 -5.25 16.84 -1.24
CA TYR A 179 -4.31 17.96 -1.31
C TYR A 179 -5.05 19.24 -1.60
N SER A 180 -4.68 20.35 -0.91
CA SER A 180 -5.20 21.67 -1.28
C SER A 180 -4.71 22.09 -2.67
N HIS A 181 -3.48 21.69 -3.03
CA HIS A 181 -2.89 21.78 -4.36
C HIS A 181 -1.88 20.64 -4.52
N TYR A 182 -1.76 20.10 -5.72
CA TYR A 182 -0.84 18.98 -6.00
C TYR A 182 0.63 19.42 -6.09
N PHE A 183 0.87 20.65 -6.49
CA PHE A 183 2.21 21.18 -6.72
C PHE A 183 2.54 22.33 -5.77
N GLY A 184 3.84 22.55 -5.54
CA GLY A 184 4.34 23.63 -4.71
C GLY A 184 4.53 23.24 -3.23
N LEU A 185 5.11 24.19 -2.49
CA LEU A 185 5.41 24.04 -1.06
C LEU A 185 4.30 24.64 -0.18
N ARG A 186 4.26 24.23 1.09
CA ARG A 186 3.37 24.80 2.12
C ARG A 186 1.88 24.57 1.86
N ASN A 187 1.54 23.58 1.05
CA ASN A 187 0.16 23.13 0.86
C ASN A 187 -0.37 22.40 2.10
N ARG A 188 -1.62 21.99 2.05
CA ARG A 188 -2.24 21.14 3.09
C ARG A 188 -2.49 19.77 2.52
N MET A 189 -2.20 18.76 3.34
CA MET A 189 -2.51 17.37 3.04
C MET A 189 -3.51 16.83 4.07
N LEU A 190 -4.43 16.00 3.61
CA LEU A 190 -5.40 15.29 4.45
C LEU A 190 -5.36 13.81 4.10
N VAL A 191 -5.15 12.98 5.11
CA VAL A 191 -5.24 11.51 5.01
C VAL A 191 -6.47 11.07 5.78
N LYS A 192 -7.41 10.42 5.11
CA LYS A 192 -8.60 9.81 5.73
C LYS A 192 -8.48 8.30 5.70
N PHE A 193 -8.88 7.63 6.77
CA PHE A 193 -8.99 6.17 6.85
C PHE A 193 -10.46 5.77 6.91
N GLY A 194 -10.82 4.74 6.13
CA GLY A 194 -12.13 4.11 6.17
C GLY A 194 -12.24 3.10 7.30
N THR A 195 -13.28 2.30 7.27
CA THR A 195 -13.47 1.16 8.17
C THR A 195 -12.74 -0.05 7.60
N PRO A 196 -11.94 -0.77 8.41
CA PRO A 196 -11.30 -2.01 7.97
C PRO A 196 -12.32 -3.03 7.48
N ILE A 197 -12.05 -3.66 6.36
CA ILE A 197 -12.86 -4.71 5.76
C ILE A 197 -12.17 -6.05 6.06
N SER A 198 -12.79 -6.90 6.89
CA SER A 198 -12.37 -8.28 7.10
C SER A 198 -12.64 -9.11 5.86
N LEU A 199 -11.70 -9.96 5.46
CA LEU A 199 -11.91 -10.92 4.37
C LEU A 199 -12.53 -12.24 4.84
N GLN A 200 -12.59 -12.52 6.14
CA GLN A 200 -13.15 -13.77 6.68
C GLN A 200 -14.55 -14.11 6.13
N PRO A 201 -15.51 -13.16 6.06
CA PRO A 201 -16.85 -13.46 5.53
C PRO A 201 -16.84 -13.90 4.07
N TYR A 202 -15.78 -13.62 3.33
CA TYR A 202 -15.67 -13.91 1.90
C TYR A 202 -14.84 -15.17 1.60
N TYR A 203 -14.26 -15.85 2.60
CA TYR A 203 -13.38 -17.00 2.36
C TYR A 203 -14.09 -18.18 1.69
N GLU A 204 -15.32 -18.52 2.12
CA GLU A 204 -16.07 -19.61 1.49
C GLU A 204 -16.50 -19.25 0.05
N LEU A 205 -16.85 -18.00 -0.18
CA LEU A 205 -17.13 -17.52 -1.54
C LEU A 205 -15.87 -17.56 -2.41
N TYR A 206 -14.71 -17.18 -1.85
CA TYR A 206 -13.44 -17.21 -2.58
C TYR A 206 -13.04 -18.64 -2.97
N LYS A 207 -13.19 -19.63 -2.10
CA LYS A 207 -12.89 -21.03 -2.39
C LYS A 207 -13.70 -21.58 -3.57
N THR A 208 -14.92 -21.13 -3.75
CA THR A 208 -15.84 -21.61 -4.80
C THR A 208 -15.88 -20.72 -6.03
N LYS A 209 -15.85 -19.40 -5.85
CA LYS A 209 -15.97 -18.37 -6.90
C LYS A 209 -14.98 -17.23 -6.66
N PRO A 210 -13.67 -17.44 -6.85
CA PRO A 210 -12.61 -16.46 -6.50
C PRO A 210 -12.84 -15.07 -7.10
N ARG A 211 -13.18 -15.01 -8.39
CA ARG A 211 -13.43 -13.74 -9.09
C ARG A 211 -14.61 -12.96 -8.54
N THR A 212 -15.64 -13.64 -8.07
CA THR A 212 -16.83 -13.02 -7.47
C THR A 212 -16.45 -12.39 -6.14
N ALA A 213 -15.80 -13.13 -5.24
CA ALA A 213 -15.32 -12.61 -3.97
C ALA A 213 -14.41 -11.39 -4.14
N GLN A 214 -13.46 -11.45 -5.09
CA GLN A 214 -12.58 -10.32 -5.40
C GLN A 214 -13.36 -9.07 -5.84
N ARG A 215 -14.37 -9.24 -6.69
CA ARG A 215 -15.20 -8.13 -7.19
C ARG A 215 -16.06 -7.51 -6.09
N GLU A 216 -16.65 -8.32 -5.23
CA GLU A 216 -17.44 -7.83 -4.10
C GLU A 216 -16.60 -6.98 -3.13
N VAL A 217 -15.44 -7.50 -2.73
CA VAL A 217 -14.52 -6.76 -1.87
C VAL A 217 -14.02 -5.49 -2.57
N ASN A 218 -13.67 -5.56 -3.86
CA ASN A 218 -13.25 -4.39 -4.63
C ASN A 218 -14.34 -3.31 -4.70
N LYS A 219 -15.59 -3.69 -4.83
CA LYS A 219 -16.73 -2.78 -4.81
C LYS A 219 -16.81 -2.04 -3.47
N LEU A 220 -16.75 -2.75 -2.34
CA LEU A 220 -16.78 -2.16 -1.00
C LEU A 220 -15.61 -1.19 -0.75
N VAL A 221 -14.39 -1.59 -1.13
CA VAL A 221 -13.20 -0.72 -1.00
C VAL A 221 -13.38 0.55 -1.82
N ARG A 222 -13.82 0.42 -3.07
CA ARG A 222 -14.05 1.57 -3.96
C ARG A 222 -15.14 2.51 -3.44
N GLU A 223 -16.24 1.98 -2.95
CA GLU A 223 -17.34 2.74 -2.36
C GLU A 223 -16.88 3.53 -1.14
N GLN A 224 -16.10 2.91 -0.23
CA GLN A 224 -15.56 3.61 0.92
C GLN A 224 -14.57 4.73 0.51
N ILE A 225 -13.65 4.45 -0.43
CA ILE A 225 -12.72 5.49 -0.90
C ILE A 225 -13.50 6.62 -1.57
N SER A 226 -14.47 6.29 -2.43
CA SER A 226 -15.31 7.29 -3.09
C SER A 226 -16.07 8.18 -2.11
N SER A 227 -16.63 7.61 -1.04
CA SER A 227 -17.33 8.36 0.00
C SER A 227 -16.41 9.27 0.84
N MET A 228 -15.13 8.97 0.88
CA MET A 228 -14.13 9.79 1.57
C MET A 228 -13.58 10.93 0.71
N MET A 229 -13.77 10.88 -0.61
CA MET A 229 -13.29 11.94 -1.51
C MET A 229 -14.03 13.27 -1.27
N LEU A 230 -13.33 14.39 -1.51
CA LEU A 230 -13.84 15.76 -1.35
C LEU A 230 -14.21 16.35 -2.70
#